data_a52651fbf7e6d06e2bf99ddaf3a4d120
#
_entry.id   a52651fbf7e6d06e2bf99ddaf3a4d120
#
_cell.length_a   1.000
_cell.length_b   1.000
_cell.length_c   1.000
_cell.angle_alpha   90.00
_cell.angle_beta   90.00
_cell.angle_gamma   90.00
#
_symmetry.space_group_name_H-M   'P 1'
#
loop_
_entity.id
_entity.type
_entity.pdbx_description
1 polymer ?
#
loop_
_entity_poly.entity_id
_entity_poly.type
_entity_poly.pdbx_seq_one_letter_code
_entity_poly.pdbx_strand_id
1 'polypeptide(L)'
;MCIRDRSCTSPELAVPFNLTVATQNNVAITSTTSQPILQQYLVDNDGKINFPVLGELRVGGLTKKEAEQLIVEKLKPYIKETPIVTVRMVNYKISVLGEVARPGTFTISNEKVNLLEALAMAGDMTGWGVRDNVKLIRESADGKQEIITLDLNSAETILSPYYWLQQNDIVYVTPNKAKARNSDIGNSTSLWFSATSILVSLASLLVTIFR
;
A
#
# COMPACT_ATOMS: atom_id res chain seq x y z
N MET A 1 -7.46 10.60 -8.41
CA MET A 1 -8.17 10.30 -9.67
C MET A 1 -7.71 11.27 -10.75
N CYS A 2 -7.27 10.79 -11.90
CA CYS A 2 -6.87 11.64 -13.02
C CYS A 2 -7.82 11.36 -14.19
N ILE A 3 -8.33 12.42 -14.79
CA ILE A 3 -9.16 12.34 -15.99
C ILE A 3 -8.34 12.89 -17.15
N ARG A 4 -8.17 12.09 -18.19
CA ARG A 4 -7.43 12.49 -19.40
C ARG A 4 -8.36 12.40 -20.59
N ASP A 5 -8.62 13.53 -21.23
CA ASP A 5 -9.30 13.58 -22.50
C ASP A 5 -8.29 13.92 -23.62
N ARG A 6 -8.16 13.07 -24.61
CA ARG A 6 -7.28 13.25 -25.78
C ARG A 6 -7.97 13.20 -27.13
N SER A 7 -9.30 13.08 -27.16
CA SER A 7 -10.00 12.79 -28.40
C SER A 7 -11.12 13.78 -28.78
N CYS A 8 -11.05 15.01 -28.29
CA CYS A 8 -11.92 16.05 -28.82
C CYS A 8 -11.30 16.63 -30.09
N THR A 9 -12.06 16.65 -31.20
CA THR A 9 -11.71 17.38 -32.42
C THR A 9 -11.65 18.89 -32.18
N SER A 10 -12.21 19.35 -31.05
CA SER A 10 -12.14 20.75 -30.60
C SER A 10 -11.50 20.81 -29.21
N PRO A 11 -10.16 20.91 -29.13
CA PRO A 11 -9.44 20.94 -27.84
C PRO A 11 -9.84 22.10 -26.95
N GLU A 12 -10.35 23.20 -27.53
CA GLU A 12 -10.80 24.38 -26.78
C GLU A 12 -12.00 24.11 -25.88
N LEU A 13 -12.88 23.16 -26.25
CA LEU A 13 -14.04 22.78 -25.45
C LEU A 13 -13.66 21.89 -24.25
N ALA A 14 -12.53 21.22 -24.31
CA ALA A 14 -12.04 20.36 -23.25
C ALA A 14 -11.22 21.12 -22.17
N VAL A 15 -10.74 22.33 -22.44
CA VAL A 15 -9.93 23.14 -21.52
C VAL A 15 -10.59 23.35 -20.16
N PRO A 16 -11.88 23.67 -20.03
CA PRO A 16 -12.51 23.87 -18.71
C PRO A 16 -12.57 22.60 -17.86
N PHE A 17 -12.47 21.42 -18.50
CA PHE A 17 -12.55 20.12 -17.83
C PHE A 17 -11.17 19.50 -17.54
N ASN A 18 -10.13 19.96 -18.23
CA ASN A 18 -8.74 19.48 -18.12
C ASN A 18 -7.87 20.54 -17.45
N LEU A 19 -8.14 20.86 -16.19
CA LEU A 19 -7.33 21.80 -15.43
C LEU A 19 -5.94 21.21 -15.18
N THR A 20 -4.91 21.92 -15.57
CA THR A 20 -3.51 21.57 -15.31
C THR A 20 -3.00 22.39 -14.13
N VAL A 21 -2.43 21.72 -13.13
CA VAL A 21 -1.78 22.39 -12.01
C VAL A 21 -0.31 22.61 -12.39
N ALA A 22 0.12 23.88 -12.43
CA ALA A 22 1.54 24.20 -12.51
C ALA A 22 2.18 23.87 -11.17
N THR A 23 2.99 22.82 -11.10
CA THR A 23 3.81 22.52 -9.92
C THR A 23 4.92 23.57 -9.84
N GLN A 24 4.80 24.51 -8.90
CA GLN A 24 5.92 25.34 -8.48
C GLN A 24 6.84 24.49 -7.61
N ASN A 25 7.77 23.78 -8.23
CA ASN A 25 8.89 23.20 -7.50
C ASN A 25 9.88 24.30 -7.17
N ASN A 26 9.84 24.79 -5.93
CA ASN A 26 10.88 25.62 -5.33
C ASN A 26 12.17 24.82 -5.12
N VAL A 27 12.84 24.41 -6.18
CA VAL A 27 14.24 24.00 -6.15
C VAL A 27 14.86 24.47 -7.46
N ALA A 28 15.83 25.36 -7.35
CA ALA A 28 16.65 25.87 -8.43
C ALA A 28 17.43 24.75 -9.11
N ILE A 29 16.84 24.11 -10.10
CA ILE A 29 17.57 23.33 -11.11
C ILE A 29 16.93 23.62 -12.46
N THR A 30 17.74 24.20 -13.33
CA THR A 30 17.51 24.51 -14.73
C THR A 30 17.20 23.25 -15.54
N SER A 31 15.96 22.82 -15.57
CA SER A 31 15.46 21.91 -16.59
C SER A 31 14.01 22.25 -16.92
N THR A 32 13.83 22.96 -18.02
CA THR A 32 12.59 23.43 -18.64
C THR A 32 11.81 22.28 -19.28
N THR A 33 11.31 21.33 -18.51
CA THR A 33 10.29 20.37 -18.97
C THR A 33 9.30 20.09 -17.84
N SER A 34 8.55 21.11 -17.47
CA SER A 34 7.34 20.89 -16.66
C SER A 34 6.28 20.23 -17.57
N GLN A 35 6.19 18.92 -17.51
CA GLN A 35 5.03 18.24 -18.09
C GLN A 35 3.79 18.68 -17.28
N PRO A 36 2.74 19.18 -17.93
CA PRO A 36 1.52 19.56 -17.23
C PRO A 36 0.94 18.34 -16.53
N ILE A 37 0.87 18.40 -15.21
CA ILE A 37 0.25 17.36 -14.40
C ILE A 37 -1.25 17.63 -14.39
N LEU A 38 -2.04 16.65 -14.77
CA LEU A 38 -3.50 16.72 -14.69
C LEU A 38 -3.95 16.90 -13.25
N GLN A 39 -4.96 17.74 -13.04
CA GLN A 39 -5.54 17.95 -11.73
C GLN A 39 -6.08 16.64 -11.16
N GLN A 40 -5.75 16.37 -9.92
CA GLN A 40 -6.25 15.23 -9.17
C GLN A 40 -7.47 15.66 -8.37
N TYR A 41 -8.50 14.83 -8.34
CA TYR A 41 -9.71 15.05 -7.55
C TYR A 41 -9.68 14.16 -6.33
N LEU A 42 -9.88 14.75 -5.16
CA LEU A 42 -10.01 14.00 -3.92
C LEU A 42 -11.45 13.49 -3.80
N VAL A 43 -11.59 12.20 -3.52
CA VAL A 43 -12.87 11.62 -3.11
C VAL A 43 -13.04 11.88 -1.62
N ASP A 44 -14.10 12.53 -1.22
CA ASP A 44 -14.41 12.81 0.18
C ASP A 44 -14.96 11.57 0.93
N ASN A 45 -15.20 11.72 2.24
CA ASN A 45 -15.74 10.62 3.05
C ASN A 45 -17.16 10.18 2.64
N ASP A 46 -17.91 11.06 1.96
CA ASP A 46 -19.23 10.76 1.43
C ASP A 46 -19.18 10.11 0.05
N GLY A 47 -17.97 9.86 -0.47
CA GLY A 47 -17.75 9.30 -1.79
C GLY A 47 -18.02 10.27 -2.93
N LYS A 48 -17.92 11.58 -2.69
CA LYS A 48 -18.14 12.62 -3.69
C LYS A 48 -16.82 13.22 -4.16
N ILE A 49 -16.82 13.70 -5.39
CA ILE A 49 -15.77 14.54 -5.98
C ILE A 49 -16.37 15.87 -6.42
N ASN A 50 -15.61 16.94 -6.30
CA ASN A 50 -16.00 18.23 -6.85
C ASN A 50 -15.35 18.37 -8.25
N PHE A 51 -16.18 18.20 -9.28
CA PHE A 51 -15.73 18.24 -10.67
C PHE A 51 -16.03 19.61 -11.30
N PRO A 52 -15.10 20.22 -12.03
CA PRO A 52 -15.33 21.52 -12.69
C PRO A 52 -16.57 21.45 -13.58
N VAL A 53 -17.38 22.51 -13.59
CA VAL A 53 -18.59 22.67 -14.40
C VAL A 53 -19.74 21.73 -13.98
N LEU A 54 -19.46 20.45 -13.60
CA LEU A 54 -20.48 19.49 -13.21
C LEU A 54 -20.86 19.58 -11.72
N GLY A 55 -19.99 20.23 -10.90
CA GLY A 55 -20.17 20.31 -9.45
C GLY A 55 -19.91 19.00 -8.74
N GLU A 56 -20.66 18.73 -7.67
CA GLU A 56 -20.51 17.51 -6.88
C GLU A 56 -21.03 16.27 -7.60
N LEU A 57 -20.17 15.27 -7.74
CA LEU A 57 -20.49 13.96 -8.31
C LEU A 57 -20.24 12.87 -7.29
N ARG A 58 -21.21 12.02 -7.03
CA ARG A 58 -21.06 10.86 -6.16
C ARG A 58 -20.44 9.69 -6.96
N VAL A 59 -19.22 9.33 -6.63
CA VAL A 59 -18.47 8.23 -7.26
C VAL A 59 -18.19 7.08 -6.27
N GLY A 60 -18.45 7.29 -4.98
CA GLY A 60 -18.29 6.28 -3.95
C GLY A 60 -19.20 5.07 -4.18
N GLY A 61 -18.64 3.87 -4.07
CA GLY A 61 -19.32 2.61 -4.31
C GLY A 61 -19.46 2.20 -5.78
N LEU A 62 -19.04 3.04 -6.72
CA LEU A 62 -19.02 2.72 -8.14
C LEU A 62 -17.73 2.02 -8.55
N THR A 63 -17.84 1.11 -9.50
CA THR A 63 -16.64 0.59 -10.17
C THR A 63 -16.03 1.67 -11.08
N LYS A 64 -14.78 1.50 -11.47
CA LYS A 64 -14.08 2.40 -12.39
C LYS A 64 -14.89 2.68 -13.65
N LYS A 65 -15.45 1.63 -14.28
CA LYS A 65 -16.25 1.74 -15.51
C LYS A 65 -17.55 2.51 -15.29
N GLU A 66 -18.23 2.27 -14.18
CA GLU A 66 -19.47 2.99 -13.84
C GLU A 66 -19.19 4.47 -13.56
N ALA A 67 -18.08 4.78 -12.87
CA ALA A 67 -17.67 6.15 -12.66
C ALA A 67 -17.32 6.87 -13.98
N GLU A 68 -16.63 6.20 -14.92
CA GLU A 68 -16.34 6.72 -16.26
C GLU A 68 -17.63 6.99 -17.03
N GLN A 69 -18.59 6.05 -17.02
CA GLN A 69 -19.89 6.20 -17.67
C GLN A 69 -20.71 7.34 -17.07
N LEU A 70 -20.78 7.43 -15.75
CA LEU A 70 -21.48 8.52 -15.06
C LEU A 70 -20.94 9.89 -15.48
N ILE A 71 -19.61 10.04 -15.55
CA ILE A 71 -18.99 11.31 -15.95
C ILE A 71 -19.28 11.60 -17.42
N VAL A 72 -19.19 10.60 -18.31
CA VAL A 72 -19.53 10.74 -19.73
C VAL A 72 -20.98 11.20 -19.90
N GLU A 73 -21.92 10.58 -19.18
CA GLU A 73 -23.34 10.96 -19.24
C GLU A 73 -23.58 12.40 -18.79
N LYS A 74 -22.92 12.81 -17.71
CA LYS A 74 -23.04 14.19 -17.19
C LYS A 74 -22.37 15.22 -18.09
N LEU A 75 -21.35 14.84 -18.87
CA LEU A 75 -20.69 15.72 -19.84
C LEU A 75 -21.45 15.88 -21.15
N LYS A 76 -22.30 14.93 -21.55
CA LYS A 76 -23.10 14.99 -22.82
C LYS A 76 -23.83 16.31 -23.07
N PRO A 77 -24.44 16.98 -22.06
CA PRO A 77 -25.11 18.27 -22.30
C PRO A 77 -24.15 19.41 -22.66
N TYR A 78 -22.88 19.29 -22.27
CA TYR A 78 -21.86 20.34 -22.42
C TYR A 78 -20.94 20.12 -23.62
N ILE A 79 -20.80 18.87 -24.06
CA ILE A 79 -19.91 18.48 -25.16
C ILE A 79 -20.72 17.75 -26.21
N LYS A 80 -20.70 18.24 -27.46
CA LYS A 80 -21.44 17.65 -28.57
C LYS A 80 -20.93 16.26 -28.99
N GLU A 81 -19.62 16.02 -28.77
CA GLU A 81 -18.97 14.75 -29.08
C GLU A 81 -18.91 13.89 -27.81
N THR A 82 -18.78 12.57 -27.95
CA THR A 82 -18.67 11.66 -26.83
C THR A 82 -17.23 11.75 -26.25
N PRO A 83 -17.03 12.33 -25.07
CA PRO A 83 -15.70 12.46 -24.49
C PRO A 83 -15.16 11.09 -24.03
N ILE A 84 -13.87 10.87 -24.18
CA ILE A 84 -13.20 9.72 -23.59
C ILE A 84 -12.75 10.12 -22.18
N VAL A 85 -13.37 9.53 -21.16
CA VAL A 85 -13.05 9.73 -19.77
C VAL A 85 -12.26 8.53 -19.25
N THR A 86 -11.10 8.77 -18.64
CA THR A 86 -10.31 7.71 -17.99
C THR A 86 -10.12 8.02 -16.52
N VAL A 87 -10.61 7.14 -15.66
CA VAL A 87 -10.48 7.23 -14.21
C VAL A 87 -9.30 6.38 -13.76
N ARG A 88 -8.38 6.96 -12.97
CA ARG A 88 -7.25 6.26 -12.36
C ARG A 88 -7.14 6.60 -10.89
N MET A 89 -6.81 5.61 -10.06
CA MET A 89 -6.41 5.84 -8.67
C MET A 89 -4.95 6.30 -8.64
N VAL A 90 -4.68 7.44 -8.00
CA VAL A 90 -3.32 8.01 -7.95
C VAL A 90 -2.58 7.58 -6.70
N ASN A 91 -3.28 7.36 -5.60
CA ASN A 91 -2.69 7.05 -4.29
C ASN A 91 -2.98 5.59 -3.87
N TYR A 92 -2.93 4.66 -4.83
CA TYR A 92 -3.05 3.24 -4.48
C TYR A 92 -1.82 2.81 -3.70
N LYS A 93 -2.00 2.52 -2.42
CA LYS A 93 -0.92 2.10 -1.53
C LYS A 93 -1.31 0.84 -0.76
N ILE A 94 -0.33 0.02 -0.48
CA ILE A 94 -0.39 -1.16 0.39
C ILE A 94 0.73 -1.08 1.41
N SER A 95 0.58 -1.75 2.54
CA SER A 95 1.62 -1.85 3.54
C SER A 95 2.05 -3.30 3.72
N VAL A 96 3.35 -3.55 3.74
CA VAL A 96 3.91 -4.88 4.00
C VAL A 96 4.77 -4.81 5.26
N LEU A 97 4.46 -5.62 6.25
CA LEU A 97 5.04 -5.59 7.58
C LEU A 97 5.45 -6.99 8.05
N GLY A 98 6.25 -7.05 9.10
CA GLY A 98 6.69 -8.31 9.72
C GLY A 98 8.00 -8.83 9.13
N GLU A 99 8.09 -10.13 8.91
CA GLU A 99 9.30 -10.83 8.49
C GLU A 99 9.55 -10.75 6.99
N VAL A 100 9.79 -9.54 6.50
CA VAL A 100 10.18 -9.22 5.13
C VAL A 100 11.50 -8.45 5.13
N ALA A 101 12.20 -8.44 4.01
CA ALA A 101 13.50 -7.79 3.92
C ALA A 101 13.40 -6.26 4.08
N ARG A 102 12.34 -5.64 3.56
CA ARG A 102 12.11 -4.19 3.61
C ARG A 102 10.65 -3.91 3.96
N PRO A 103 10.29 -3.92 5.25
CA PRO A 103 8.93 -3.53 5.66
C PRO A 103 8.67 -2.06 5.35
N GLY A 104 7.46 -1.75 4.91
CA GLY A 104 7.07 -0.37 4.58
C GLY A 104 5.75 -0.28 3.84
N THR A 105 5.40 0.95 3.48
CA THR A 105 4.24 1.25 2.65
C THR A 105 4.69 1.52 1.21
N PHE A 106 4.09 0.82 0.27
CA PHE A 106 4.42 0.87 -1.15
C PHE A 106 3.29 1.52 -1.94
N THR A 107 3.64 2.50 -2.76
CA THR A 107 2.69 3.12 -3.70
C THR A 107 2.70 2.31 -5.00
N ILE A 108 1.52 1.89 -5.43
CA ILE A 108 1.32 1.06 -6.59
C ILE A 108 0.98 1.95 -7.79
N SER A 109 1.79 1.89 -8.83
CA SER A 109 1.56 2.63 -10.09
C SER A 109 0.58 1.90 -11.02
N ASN A 110 0.41 0.60 -10.81
CA ASN A 110 -0.48 -0.24 -11.60
C ASN A 110 -1.91 -0.21 -11.03
N GLU A 111 -2.88 -0.61 -11.84
CA GLU A 111 -4.29 -0.67 -11.42
C GLU A 111 -4.57 -1.80 -10.44
N LYS A 112 -3.73 -2.83 -10.42
CA LYS A 112 -3.85 -4.01 -9.57
C LYS A 112 -2.47 -4.44 -9.11
N VAL A 113 -2.42 -5.04 -7.93
CA VAL A 113 -1.25 -5.70 -7.36
C VAL A 113 -1.71 -6.97 -6.66
N ASN A 114 -0.97 -8.03 -6.81
CA ASN A 114 -1.24 -9.28 -6.10
C ASN A 114 -0.33 -9.44 -4.87
N LEU A 115 -0.66 -10.42 -4.03
CA LEU A 115 0.05 -10.69 -2.77
C LEU A 115 1.54 -10.97 -2.99
N LEU A 116 1.89 -11.75 -4.02
CA LEU A 116 3.28 -12.10 -4.31
C LEU A 116 4.08 -10.90 -4.84
N GLU A 117 3.46 -10.05 -5.67
CA GLU A 117 4.07 -8.79 -6.09
C GLU A 117 4.33 -7.85 -4.92
N ALA A 118 3.40 -7.79 -3.96
CA ALA A 118 3.57 -6.99 -2.75
C ALA A 118 4.77 -7.48 -1.92
N LEU A 119 4.92 -8.80 -1.75
CA LEU A 119 6.06 -9.39 -1.07
C LEU A 119 7.37 -9.16 -1.84
N ALA A 120 7.34 -9.27 -3.18
CA ALA A 120 8.50 -8.98 -4.03
C ALA A 120 8.96 -7.52 -3.90
N MET A 121 8.03 -6.55 -3.84
CA MET A 121 8.36 -5.14 -3.58
C MET A 121 9.01 -4.93 -2.20
N ALA A 122 8.59 -5.71 -1.20
CA ALA A 122 9.20 -5.73 0.13
C ALA A 122 10.53 -6.51 0.19
N GLY A 123 11.02 -7.02 -0.95
CA GLY A 123 12.28 -7.77 -1.06
C GLY A 123 12.17 -9.22 -0.59
N ASP A 124 10.96 -9.78 -0.67
CA ASP A 124 10.57 -11.11 -0.21
C ASP A 124 10.60 -11.30 1.32
N MET A 125 10.10 -12.44 1.75
CA MET A 125 10.10 -12.87 3.15
C MET A 125 11.51 -13.25 3.60
N THR A 126 11.85 -12.94 4.85
CA THR A 126 13.10 -13.42 5.43
C THR A 126 13.02 -14.94 5.70
N GLY A 127 14.18 -15.58 5.94
CA GLY A 127 14.22 -16.99 6.32
C GLY A 127 13.48 -17.32 7.65
N TRP A 128 13.06 -16.30 8.39
CA TRP A 128 12.31 -16.41 9.64
C TRP A 128 10.80 -16.18 9.45
N GLY A 129 10.37 -15.78 8.27
CA GLY A 129 8.97 -15.58 7.92
C GLY A 129 8.25 -16.92 7.73
N VAL A 130 7.04 -17.02 8.26
CA VAL A 130 6.19 -18.21 8.17
C VAL A 130 5.27 -18.09 6.96
N ARG A 131 5.47 -18.97 5.95
CA ARG A 131 4.74 -18.91 4.67
C ARG A 131 3.29 -19.40 4.72
N ASP A 132 2.99 -20.26 5.66
CA ASP A 132 1.63 -20.78 5.90
C ASP A 132 0.78 -19.85 6.76
N ASN A 133 1.34 -18.74 7.25
CA ASN A 133 0.65 -17.81 8.15
C ASN A 133 0.93 -16.36 7.80
N VAL A 134 0.63 -15.99 6.57
CA VAL A 134 0.62 -14.58 6.12
C VAL A 134 -0.77 -14.01 6.38
N LYS A 135 -0.84 -12.91 7.11
CA LYS A 135 -2.10 -12.25 7.44
C LYS A 135 -2.35 -11.08 6.52
N LEU A 136 -3.49 -11.07 5.88
CA LEU A 136 -4.03 -9.92 5.17
C LEU A 136 -5.02 -9.21 6.08
N ILE A 137 -4.79 -7.95 6.36
CA ILE A 137 -5.69 -7.10 7.12
C ILE A 137 -6.34 -6.14 6.12
N ARG A 138 -7.65 -6.23 6.00
CA ARG A 138 -8.47 -5.45 5.05
C ARG A 138 -9.58 -4.74 5.78
N GLU A 139 -9.85 -3.52 5.40
CA GLU A 139 -11.03 -2.80 5.86
C GLU A 139 -12.23 -3.18 5.00
N SER A 140 -13.27 -3.72 5.63
CA SER A 140 -14.55 -4.02 4.98
C SER A 140 -15.34 -2.75 4.68
N ALA A 141 -16.33 -2.83 3.80
CA ALA A 141 -17.22 -1.73 3.45
C ALA A 141 -17.95 -1.12 4.68
N ASP A 142 -18.10 -1.90 5.76
CA ASP A 142 -18.70 -1.47 7.04
C ASP A 142 -17.70 -0.73 7.97
N GLY A 143 -16.46 -0.47 7.51
CA GLY A 143 -15.39 0.13 8.32
C GLY A 143 -14.78 -0.81 9.36
N LYS A 144 -15.13 -2.11 9.35
CA LYS A 144 -14.54 -3.13 10.22
C LYS A 144 -13.29 -3.71 9.59
N GLN A 145 -12.28 -3.97 10.41
CA GLN A 145 -11.09 -4.67 9.95
C GLN A 145 -11.32 -6.19 9.98
N GLU A 146 -11.04 -6.83 8.87
CA GLU A 146 -11.05 -8.27 8.69
C GLU A 146 -9.61 -8.77 8.60
N ILE A 147 -9.30 -9.86 9.32
CA ILE A 147 -7.98 -10.49 9.28
C ILE A 147 -8.13 -11.86 8.62
N ILE A 148 -7.52 -12.01 7.46
CA ILE A 148 -7.54 -13.23 6.66
C ILE A 148 -6.15 -13.88 6.72
N THR A 149 -6.08 -15.16 7.06
CA THR A 149 -4.83 -15.92 7.02
C THR A 149 -4.70 -16.60 5.67
N LEU A 150 -3.55 -16.38 5.01
CA LEU A 150 -3.23 -16.92 3.70
C LEU A 150 -2.00 -17.82 3.81
N ASP A 151 -2.08 -19.00 3.18
CA ASP A 151 -0.97 -19.95 3.06
C ASP A 151 -0.32 -19.84 1.68
N LEU A 152 0.90 -19.34 1.62
CA LEU A 152 1.63 -19.18 0.36
C LEU A 152 2.15 -20.52 -0.20
N ASN A 153 2.10 -21.60 0.58
CA ASN A 153 2.46 -22.93 0.08
C ASN A 153 1.29 -23.62 -0.64
N SER A 154 0.06 -23.10 -0.46
CA SER A 154 -1.14 -23.62 -1.09
C SER A 154 -1.46 -22.88 -2.40
N ALA A 155 -1.73 -23.66 -3.47
CA ALA A 155 -2.23 -23.11 -4.72
C ALA A 155 -3.60 -22.43 -4.58
N GLU A 156 -4.39 -22.80 -3.57
CA GLU A 156 -5.70 -22.21 -3.29
C GLU A 156 -5.60 -20.70 -2.98
N THR A 157 -4.48 -20.27 -2.41
CA THR A 157 -4.23 -18.84 -2.15
C THR A 157 -4.28 -18.00 -3.42
N ILE A 158 -3.74 -18.53 -4.55
CA ILE A 158 -3.73 -17.85 -5.84
C ILE A 158 -5.16 -17.73 -6.41
N LEU A 159 -6.01 -18.71 -6.13
CA LEU A 159 -7.41 -18.75 -6.58
C LEU A 159 -8.35 -17.97 -5.63
N SER A 160 -7.86 -17.58 -4.47
CA SER A 160 -8.63 -16.85 -3.48
C SER A 160 -8.98 -15.43 -3.96
N PRO A 161 -10.16 -14.90 -3.63
CA PRO A 161 -10.52 -13.50 -3.87
C PRO A 161 -9.61 -12.52 -3.14
N TYR A 162 -8.90 -12.97 -2.11
CA TYR A 162 -7.96 -12.19 -1.31
C TYR A 162 -6.55 -12.13 -1.90
N TYR A 163 -6.28 -12.87 -2.97
CA TYR A 163 -5.00 -12.84 -3.66
C TYR A 163 -4.70 -11.46 -4.27
N TRP A 164 -5.73 -10.80 -4.79
CA TRP A 164 -5.65 -9.43 -5.28
C TRP A 164 -5.85 -8.44 -4.14
N LEU A 165 -4.84 -7.65 -3.89
CA LEU A 165 -4.85 -6.67 -2.82
C LEU A 165 -5.72 -5.47 -3.20
N GLN A 166 -6.26 -4.80 -2.18
CA GLN A 166 -7.05 -3.58 -2.29
C GLN A 166 -6.29 -2.38 -1.70
N GLN A 167 -6.82 -1.20 -1.95
CA GLN A 167 -6.31 0.05 -1.38
C GLN A 167 -6.27 -0.04 0.15
N ASN A 168 -5.14 0.35 0.74
CA ASN A 168 -4.85 0.34 2.17
C ASN A 168 -4.75 -1.06 2.82
N ASP A 169 -4.73 -2.15 2.04
CA ASP A 169 -4.46 -3.47 2.58
C ASP A 169 -3.10 -3.51 3.31
N ILE A 170 -3.08 -4.26 4.41
CA ILE A 170 -1.86 -4.52 5.16
C ILE A 170 -1.55 -6.02 5.09
N VAL A 171 -0.39 -6.35 4.55
CA VAL A 171 0.15 -7.70 4.52
C VAL A 171 1.13 -7.85 5.68
N TYR A 172 0.84 -8.73 6.62
CA TYR A 172 1.68 -9.00 7.77
C TYR A 172 2.26 -10.41 7.71
N VAL A 173 3.57 -10.50 7.60
CA VAL A 173 4.30 -11.77 7.62
C VAL A 173 4.65 -12.13 9.05
N THR A 174 4.09 -13.24 9.54
CA THR A 174 4.29 -13.69 10.91
C THR A 174 5.72 -14.24 11.10
N PRO A 175 6.44 -13.86 12.18
CA PRO A 175 7.72 -14.45 12.51
C PRO A 175 7.54 -15.91 12.98
N ASN A 176 8.56 -16.74 12.77
CA ASN A 176 8.55 -18.10 13.29
C ASN A 176 8.73 -18.11 14.82
N LYS A 177 8.35 -19.24 15.44
CA LYS A 177 8.42 -19.41 16.91
C LYS A 177 9.84 -19.25 17.49
N ALA A 178 10.88 -19.57 16.72
CA ALA A 178 12.26 -19.44 17.19
C ALA A 178 12.66 -17.97 17.30
N LYS A 179 12.32 -17.12 16.33
CA LYS A 179 12.57 -15.68 16.38
C LYS A 179 11.71 -14.99 17.43
N ALA A 180 10.44 -15.35 17.53
CA ALA A 180 9.55 -14.82 18.57
C ALA A 180 10.11 -15.11 19.98
N ARG A 181 10.60 -16.33 20.20
CA ARG A 181 11.23 -16.72 21.47
C ARG A 181 12.53 -15.99 21.76
N ASN A 182 13.36 -15.74 20.72
CA ASN A 182 14.62 -15.00 20.87
C ASN A 182 14.39 -13.52 21.23
N SER A 183 13.27 -12.93 20.81
CA SER A 183 12.92 -11.56 21.22
C SER A 183 12.45 -11.49 22.70
N ASP A 184 11.91 -12.58 23.24
CA ASP A 184 11.51 -12.69 24.65
C ASP A 184 12.67 -13.07 25.59
N ILE A 185 13.77 -13.65 25.06
CA ILE A 185 15.00 -13.88 25.81
C ILE A 185 15.72 -12.53 25.98
N GLY A 186 15.10 -11.69 26.77
CA GLY A 186 15.70 -10.43 27.18
C GLY A 186 16.99 -10.66 28.02
N ASN A 187 17.65 -9.58 28.36
CA ASN A 187 18.92 -9.51 29.09
C ASN A 187 19.01 -10.39 30.36
N SER A 188 17.88 -10.89 30.88
CA SER A 188 17.86 -11.72 32.10
C SER A 188 18.62 -13.05 31.95
N THR A 189 18.51 -13.71 30.77
CA THR A 189 19.16 -15.01 30.55
C THR A 189 20.70 -14.84 30.45
N SER A 190 21.14 -13.78 29.75
CA SER A 190 22.59 -13.48 29.67
C SER A 190 23.18 -13.07 31.00
N LEU A 191 22.40 -12.40 31.86
CA LEU A 191 22.80 -12.06 33.22
C LEU A 191 22.98 -13.31 34.08
N TRP A 192 22.12 -14.33 33.97
CA TRP A 192 22.26 -15.59 34.69
C TRP A 192 23.51 -16.37 34.26
N PHE A 193 23.79 -16.45 32.94
CA PHE A 193 25.03 -17.07 32.45
C PHE A 193 26.29 -16.32 32.92
N SER A 194 26.26 -15.00 32.95
CA SER A 194 27.37 -14.19 33.47
C SER A 194 27.56 -14.39 34.98
N ALA A 195 26.47 -14.42 35.73
CA ALA A 195 26.53 -14.65 37.18
C ALA A 195 27.11 -16.04 37.53
N THR A 196 26.68 -17.09 36.80
CA THR A 196 27.21 -18.44 37.01
C THR A 196 28.69 -18.54 36.63
N SER A 197 29.16 -17.90 35.58
CA SER A 197 30.58 -17.90 35.20
C SER A 197 31.45 -17.18 36.23
N ILE A 198 30.98 -16.10 36.83
CA ILE A 198 31.67 -15.39 37.90
C ILE A 198 31.78 -16.27 39.15
N LEU A 199 30.71 -16.98 39.54
CA LEU A 199 30.71 -17.90 40.67
C LEU A 199 31.71 -19.05 40.49
N VAL A 200 31.74 -19.65 39.29
CA VAL A 200 32.70 -20.71 38.94
C VAL A 200 34.15 -20.21 39.02
N SER A 201 34.41 -18.99 38.52
CA SER A 201 35.73 -18.37 38.57
C SER A 201 36.18 -18.09 39.99
N LEU A 202 35.29 -17.59 40.87
CA LEU A 202 35.58 -17.38 42.29
C LEU A 202 35.85 -18.70 43.03
N ALA A 203 35.06 -19.73 42.77
CA ALA A 203 35.26 -21.06 43.35
C ALA A 203 36.62 -21.65 42.94
N SER A 204 36.98 -21.53 41.65
CA SER A 204 38.29 -21.97 41.14
C SER A 204 39.45 -21.25 41.80
N LEU A 205 39.31 -19.94 42.00
CA LEU A 205 40.34 -19.12 42.68
C LEU A 205 40.52 -19.52 44.15
N LEU A 206 39.41 -19.76 44.87
CA LEU A 206 39.45 -20.24 46.24
C LEU A 206 40.14 -21.60 46.35
N VAL A 207 39.83 -22.56 45.48
CA VAL A 207 40.51 -23.87 45.46
C VAL A 207 42.02 -23.73 45.23
N THR A 208 42.40 -22.76 44.36
CA THR A 208 43.85 -22.53 44.09
C THR A 208 44.59 -21.91 45.27
N ILE A 209 43.94 -21.06 46.08
CA ILE A 209 44.52 -20.41 47.24
C ILE A 209 44.63 -21.35 48.44
N PHE A 210 43.64 -22.25 48.59
CA PHE A 210 43.60 -23.20 49.75
C PHE A 210 44.31 -24.55 49.51
N ARG A 211 44.88 -24.73 48.32
CA ARG A 211 45.72 -25.89 48.01
C ARG A 211 47.19 -25.57 48.16
#